data_b72f977d4d745b83a093306057892668
#
_entry.id   b72f977d4d745b83a093306057892668
#
_cell.length_a   1.000
_cell.length_b   1.000
_cell.length_c   1.000
_cell.angle_alpha   90.00
_cell.angle_beta   90.00
_cell.angle_gamma   90.00
#
_symmetry.space_group_name_H-M   'P 1'
#
loop_
_entity.id
_entity.type
_entity.pdbx_description
1 polymer ?
#
loop_
_entity_poly.entity_id
_entity_poly.type
_entity_poly.pdbx_seq_one_letter_code
_entity_poly.pdbx_strand_id
1 'polypeptide(L)'
;MPRQSRLDAPGALHHIIVRGIERRNIFADDRDRYDFIDRLGAIVAETDTGCFAWSLIPNHFHLLLRTGSAPIATVMRRLLTSHATRYNRRHRRSGHLFQNRYKSILCQEDSYFLELVRYIHLNPLRAKLAQDMDALGKYPFSGHSVIMGKAHQPWQDIDKVLRHFGTQRGLSAGMLKCTNNGNEKCTTPVV
;
A
#
# COMPACT_ATOMS: atom_id res chain seq x y z
N MET A 1 0.63 -22.53 18.50
CA MET A 1 0.46 -21.26 19.19
C MET A 1 -0.90 -20.66 18.83
N PRO A 2 -1.73 -20.23 19.78
CA PRO A 2 -2.99 -19.55 19.49
C PRO A 2 -2.68 -18.25 18.72
N ARG A 3 -3.45 -18.01 17.66
CA ARG A 3 -3.32 -16.77 16.88
C ARG A 3 -3.94 -15.64 17.69
N GLN A 4 -3.16 -14.61 18.01
CA GLN A 4 -3.71 -13.39 18.59
C GLN A 4 -4.78 -12.80 17.66
N SER A 5 -5.89 -12.36 18.25
CA SER A 5 -6.92 -11.59 17.55
C SER A 5 -6.29 -10.28 17.08
N ARG A 6 -6.60 -9.88 15.84
CA ARG A 6 -6.19 -8.57 15.37
C ARG A 6 -7.00 -7.51 16.07
N LEU A 7 -6.32 -6.51 16.61
CA LEU A 7 -6.98 -5.30 17.08
C LEU A 7 -7.53 -4.58 15.85
N ASP A 8 -8.83 -4.50 15.76
CA ASP A 8 -9.57 -3.85 14.66
C ASP A 8 -10.58 -2.90 15.29
N ALA A 9 -10.14 -1.70 15.61
CA ALA A 9 -10.98 -0.65 16.17
C ALA A 9 -11.38 0.36 15.07
N PRO A 10 -12.58 0.94 15.14
CA PRO A 10 -12.96 2.05 14.26
C PRO A 10 -11.91 3.17 14.32
N GLY A 11 -11.51 3.68 13.15
CA GLY A 11 -10.51 4.74 13.04
C GLY A 11 -9.05 4.28 13.21
N ALA A 12 -8.80 2.99 13.47
CA ALA A 12 -7.44 2.47 13.61
C ALA A 12 -6.67 2.52 12.29
N LEU A 13 -5.40 2.92 12.37
CA LEU A 13 -4.49 2.99 11.22
C LEU A 13 -3.70 1.70 11.09
N HIS A 14 -3.77 1.08 9.92
CA HIS A 14 -3.15 -0.21 9.64
C HIS A 14 -2.16 -0.12 8.48
N HIS A 15 -0.92 -0.53 8.70
CA HIS A 15 -0.01 -0.86 7.63
C HIS A 15 -0.23 -2.32 7.22
N ILE A 16 -0.76 -2.52 6.03
CA ILE A 16 -1.08 -3.82 5.46
C ILE A 16 0.01 -4.25 4.50
N ILE A 17 0.44 -5.50 4.64
CA ILE A 17 1.43 -6.12 3.76
C ILE A 17 0.89 -7.47 3.29
N VAL A 18 0.94 -7.72 1.98
CA VAL A 18 0.56 -9.00 1.39
C VAL A 18 1.64 -9.44 0.41
N ARG A 19 1.99 -10.71 0.46
CA ARG A 19 3.03 -11.29 -0.40
C ARG A 19 2.53 -12.55 -1.11
N GLY A 20 2.99 -12.75 -2.33
CA GLY A 20 2.74 -13.97 -3.09
C GLY A 20 3.38 -15.20 -2.47
N ILE A 21 2.74 -16.35 -2.66
CA ILE A 21 3.29 -17.64 -2.26
C ILE A 21 4.67 -17.84 -2.90
N GLU A 22 5.63 -18.35 -2.13
CA GLU A 22 7.02 -18.55 -2.58
C GLU A 22 7.65 -17.30 -3.20
N ARG A 23 7.20 -16.11 -2.80
CA ARG A 23 7.59 -14.81 -3.39
C ARG A 23 7.28 -14.68 -4.89
N ARG A 24 6.38 -15.51 -5.42
CA ARG A 24 5.93 -15.43 -6.81
C ARG A 24 5.12 -14.16 -7.05
N ASN A 25 5.04 -13.76 -8.31
CA ASN A 25 4.26 -12.59 -8.72
C ASN A 25 2.78 -12.79 -8.42
N ILE A 26 2.17 -11.74 -7.85
CA ILE A 26 0.73 -11.59 -7.66
C ILE A 26 0.13 -10.59 -8.65
N PHE A 27 0.99 -9.95 -9.43
CA PHE A 27 0.66 -9.14 -10.60
C PHE A 27 1.60 -9.57 -11.71
N ALA A 28 1.07 -10.21 -12.76
CA ALA A 28 1.86 -10.65 -13.91
C ALA A 28 2.10 -9.52 -14.89
N ASP A 29 1.12 -8.62 -15.02
CA ASP A 29 1.17 -7.46 -15.91
C ASP A 29 0.38 -6.27 -15.35
N ASP A 30 0.32 -5.19 -16.12
CA ASP A 30 -0.34 -3.96 -15.72
C ASP A 30 -1.86 -4.09 -15.62
N ARG A 31 -2.47 -4.98 -16.40
CA ARG A 31 -3.90 -5.24 -16.31
C ARG A 31 -4.29 -5.81 -14.94
N ASP A 32 -3.47 -6.71 -14.39
CA ASP A 32 -3.70 -7.22 -13.03
C ASP A 32 -3.60 -6.11 -11.98
N ARG A 33 -2.68 -5.15 -12.18
CA ARG A 33 -2.51 -4.01 -11.29
C ARG A 33 -3.68 -3.04 -11.38
N TYR A 34 -4.13 -2.69 -12.59
CA TYR A 34 -5.30 -1.83 -12.78
C TYR A 34 -6.57 -2.48 -12.22
N ASP A 35 -6.82 -3.76 -12.52
CA ASP A 35 -7.93 -4.52 -11.95
C ASP A 35 -7.91 -4.52 -10.39
N PHE A 36 -6.73 -4.54 -9.79
CA PHE A 36 -6.57 -4.46 -8.33
C PHE A 36 -6.88 -3.05 -7.81
N ILE A 37 -6.36 -2.00 -8.46
CA ILE A 37 -6.58 -0.59 -8.09
C ILE A 37 -8.06 -0.25 -8.15
N ASP A 38 -8.76 -0.62 -9.21
CA ASP A 38 -10.19 -0.37 -9.38
C ASP A 38 -11.01 -1.01 -8.26
N ARG A 39 -10.65 -2.24 -7.88
CA ARG A 39 -11.32 -2.93 -6.75
C ARG A 39 -11.01 -2.30 -5.42
N LEU A 40 -9.75 -1.96 -5.20
CA LEU A 40 -9.36 -1.27 -3.98
C LEU A 40 -10.17 0.00 -3.83
N GLY A 41 -10.25 0.81 -4.87
CA GLY A 41 -11.02 2.04 -4.88
C GLY A 41 -12.50 1.83 -4.59
N ALA A 42 -13.14 0.87 -5.25
CA ALA A 42 -14.55 0.55 -5.00
C ALA A 42 -14.80 0.10 -3.55
N ILE A 43 -13.96 -0.79 -3.01
CA ILE A 43 -14.11 -1.29 -1.63
C ILE A 43 -13.88 -0.18 -0.61
N VAL A 44 -12.86 0.64 -0.82
CA VAL A 44 -12.50 1.77 0.06
C VAL A 44 -13.65 2.78 0.12
N ALA A 45 -14.24 3.12 -1.04
CA ALA A 45 -15.37 4.03 -1.12
C ALA A 45 -16.63 3.47 -0.43
N GLU A 46 -16.97 2.19 -0.68
CA GLU A 46 -18.14 1.54 -0.07
C GLU A 46 -18.04 1.38 1.45
N THR A 47 -16.83 1.27 1.98
CA THR A 47 -16.58 1.01 3.41
C THR A 47 -16.11 2.23 4.19
N ASP A 48 -16.08 3.38 3.53
CA ASP A 48 -15.55 4.64 4.11
C ASP A 48 -14.14 4.45 4.73
N THR A 49 -13.35 3.54 4.13
CA THR A 49 -11.99 3.24 4.58
C THR A 49 -11.03 4.29 4.05
N GLY A 50 -10.34 5.00 4.92
CA GLY A 50 -9.31 5.96 4.50
C GLY A 50 -8.09 5.24 3.90
N CYS A 51 -7.61 5.68 2.72
CA CYS A 51 -6.39 5.17 2.12
C CYS A 51 -5.38 6.32 1.93
N PHE A 52 -4.23 6.24 2.61
CA PHE A 52 -3.24 7.33 2.63
C PHE A 52 -2.01 7.06 1.78
N ALA A 53 -1.59 5.80 1.70
CA ALA A 53 -0.45 5.38 0.89
C ALA A 53 -0.65 3.95 0.39
N TRP A 54 -0.15 3.68 -0.80
CA TRP A 54 -0.18 2.36 -1.40
C TRP A 54 0.96 2.19 -2.41
N SER A 55 1.37 0.96 -2.62
CA SER A 55 2.40 0.60 -3.59
C SER A 55 2.26 -0.85 -4.01
N LEU A 56 2.18 -1.09 -5.31
CA LEU A 56 2.08 -2.42 -5.91
C LEU A 56 3.42 -2.78 -6.53
N ILE A 57 3.97 -3.91 -6.06
CA ILE A 57 5.22 -4.50 -6.54
C ILE A 57 4.88 -5.88 -7.10
N PRO A 58 5.58 -6.43 -8.08
CA PRO A 58 5.16 -7.66 -8.75
C PRO A 58 4.74 -8.80 -7.82
N ASN A 59 5.43 -8.99 -6.70
CA ASN A 59 5.21 -10.12 -5.80
C ASN A 59 4.64 -9.75 -4.43
N HIS A 60 4.38 -8.47 -4.16
CA HIS A 60 3.77 -8.01 -2.91
C HIS A 60 3.20 -6.60 -3.06
N PHE A 61 2.40 -6.18 -2.09
CA PHE A 61 1.92 -4.80 -2.01
C PHE A 61 1.87 -4.30 -0.57
N HIS A 62 1.87 -2.99 -0.44
CA HIS A 62 1.69 -2.26 0.81
C HIS A 62 0.51 -1.32 0.70
N LEU A 63 -0.30 -1.24 1.77
CA LEU A 63 -1.38 -0.27 1.91
C LEU A 63 -1.30 0.37 3.29
N LEU A 64 -1.58 1.65 3.39
CA LEU A 64 -1.80 2.37 4.65
C LEU A 64 -3.27 2.76 4.70
N LEU A 65 -4.04 2.03 5.50
CA LEU A 65 -5.49 2.15 5.57
C LEU A 65 -5.94 2.53 6.97
N ARG A 66 -7.00 3.36 7.06
CA ARG A 66 -7.74 3.63 8.29
C ARG A 66 -9.09 2.95 8.23
N THR A 67 -9.41 2.19 9.26
CA THR A 67 -10.71 1.52 9.40
C THR A 67 -11.85 2.55 9.37
N GLY A 68 -12.78 2.37 8.45
CA GLY A 68 -14.00 3.15 8.32
C GLY A 68 -15.21 2.45 8.93
N SER A 69 -16.30 2.35 8.17
CA SER A 69 -17.56 1.74 8.59
C SER A 69 -17.49 0.21 8.68
N ALA A 70 -16.54 -0.44 7.98
CA ALA A 70 -16.34 -1.87 8.00
C ALA A 70 -14.99 -2.24 8.61
N PRO A 71 -14.88 -3.38 9.34
CA PRO A 71 -13.62 -3.88 9.85
C PRO A 71 -12.60 -4.09 8.73
N ILE A 72 -11.31 -3.79 9.00
CA ILE A 72 -10.23 -3.98 8.03
C ILE A 72 -10.14 -5.44 7.54
N ALA A 73 -10.53 -6.39 8.37
CA ALA A 73 -10.61 -7.80 8.01
C ALA A 73 -11.63 -8.06 6.88
N THR A 74 -12.75 -7.34 6.87
CA THR A 74 -13.76 -7.44 5.80
C THR A 74 -13.25 -6.82 4.50
N VAL A 75 -12.64 -5.63 4.58
CA VAL A 75 -12.00 -4.95 3.44
C VAL A 75 -10.98 -5.88 2.79
N MET A 76 -10.05 -6.41 3.59
CA MET A 76 -8.97 -7.27 3.08
C MET A 76 -9.47 -8.62 2.55
N ARG A 77 -10.47 -9.23 3.20
CA ARG A 77 -11.09 -10.46 2.68
C ARG A 77 -11.68 -10.24 1.30
N ARG A 78 -12.47 -9.17 1.11
CA ARG A 78 -13.09 -8.82 -0.19
C ARG A 78 -12.02 -8.59 -1.26
N LEU A 79 -11.01 -7.78 -0.95
CA LEU A 79 -9.95 -7.42 -1.88
C LEU A 79 -9.13 -8.65 -2.30
N LEU A 80 -8.63 -9.42 -1.34
CA LEU A 80 -7.74 -10.56 -1.62
C LEU A 80 -8.47 -11.71 -2.31
N THR A 81 -9.69 -12.04 -1.88
CA THR A 81 -10.48 -13.10 -2.53
C THR A 81 -10.78 -12.74 -3.98
N SER A 82 -11.23 -11.52 -4.22
CA SER A 82 -11.58 -11.11 -5.58
C SER A 82 -10.35 -11.04 -6.49
N HIS A 83 -9.21 -10.55 -5.98
CA HIS A 83 -7.97 -10.53 -6.76
C HIS A 83 -7.46 -11.94 -7.07
N ALA A 84 -7.37 -12.82 -6.07
CA ALA A 84 -6.92 -14.21 -6.27
C ALA A 84 -7.80 -14.97 -7.28
N THR A 85 -9.12 -14.83 -7.18
CA THR A 85 -10.05 -15.48 -8.11
C THR A 85 -9.84 -15.01 -9.55
N ARG A 86 -9.73 -13.67 -9.76
CA ARG A 86 -9.52 -13.12 -11.11
C ARG A 86 -8.15 -13.45 -11.65
N TYR A 87 -7.11 -13.31 -10.86
CA TYR A 87 -5.75 -13.65 -11.24
C TYR A 87 -5.66 -15.13 -11.67
N ASN A 88 -6.14 -16.04 -10.83
CA ASN A 88 -6.13 -17.48 -11.14
C ASN A 88 -6.93 -17.80 -12.41
N ARG A 89 -8.13 -17.22 -12.56
CA ARG A 89 -8.94 -17.41 -13.77
C ARG A 89 -8.23 -16.89 -15.02
N ARG A 90 -7.65 -15.68 -14.96
CA ARG A 90 -6.99 -15.05 -16.09
C ARG A 90 -5.73 -15.79 -16.52
N HIS A 91 -4.94 -16.25 -15.55
CA HIS A 91 -3.66 -16.91 -15.78
C HIS A 91 -3.75 -18.44 -15.77
N ARG A 92 -4.97 -19.00 -15.82
CA ARG A 92 -5.26 -20.45 -15.83
C ARG A 92 -4.52 -21.19 -14.70
N ARG A 93 -4.51 -20.59 -13.49
CA ARG A 93 -3.87 -21.14 -12.30
C ARG A 93 -4.90 -21.69 -11.32
N SER A 94 -4.46 -22.63 -10.51
CA SER A 94 -5.19 -23.16 -9.34
C SER A 94 -4.35 -22.99 -8.07
N GLY A 95 -5.01 -23.08 -6.91
CA GLY A 95 -4.35 -22.98 -5.61
C GLY A 95 -4.16 -21.56 -5.09
N HIS A 96 -3.40 -21.45 -4.01
CA HIS A 96 -3.20 -20.19 -3.30
C HIS A 96 -2.33 -19.21 -4.11
N LEU A 97 -2.77 -17.95 -4.15
CA LEU A 97 -1.99 -16.86 -4.72
C LEU A 97 -1.08 -16.23 -3.67
N PHE A 98 -1.57 -16.10 -2.45
CA PHE A 98 -0.86 -15.44 -1.36
C PHE A 98 -0.22 -16.44 -0.40
N GLN A 99 0.95 -16.10 0.14
CA GLN A 99 1.71 -16.94 1.06
C GLN A 99 0.96 -17.20 2.38
N ASN A 100 0.31 -16.16 2.88
CA ASN A 100 -0.44 -16.17 4.14
C ASN A 100 -1.63 -15.19 4.05
N ARG A 101 -2.38 -15.09 5.16
CA ARG A 101 -3.26 -13.94 5.35
C ARG A 101 -2.40 -12.67 5.34
N TYR A 102 -3.01 -11.50 5.04
CA TYR A 102 -2.30 -10.22 5.13
C TYR A 102 -1.66 -10.02 6.52
N LYS A 103 -0.48 -9.43 6.57
CA LYS A 103 0.11 -8.88 7.79
C LYS A 103 -0.52 -7.51 8.02
N SER A 104 -1.00 -7.25 9.24
CA SER A 104 -1.53 -5.96 9.66
C SER A 104 -0.72 -5.49 10.85
N ILE A 105 -0.14 -4.32 10.74
CA ILE A 105 0.60 -3.64 11.80
C ILE A 105 -0.24 -2.42 12.17
N LEU A 106 -0.69 -2.38 13.43
CA LEU A 106 -1.40 -1.22 13.98
C LEU A 106 -0.38 -0.10 14.19
N CYS A 107 -0.70 1.07 13.68
CA CYS A 107 0.19 2.21 13.71
C CYS A 107 -0.38 3.32 14.60
N GLN A 108 0.45 3.91 15.45
CA GLN A 108 0.11 5.13 16.17
C GLN A 108 0.21 6.31 15.19
N GLU A 109 -0.84 7.14 15.12
CA GLU A 109 -1.02 8.09 14.03
C GLU A 109 0.04 9.19 13.96
N ASP A 110 0.48 9.72 15.09
CA ASP A 110 1.23 10.98 15.10
C ASP A 110 2.74 10.84 14.90
N SER A 111 3.35 9.75 15.36
CA SER A 111 4.82 9.63 15.33
C SER A 111 5.35 8.92 14.07
N TYR A 112 4.58 8.02 13.47
CA TYR A 112 5.08 7.16 12.39
C TYR A 112 4.35 7.34 11.05
N PHE A 113 3.28 8.15 11.01
CA PHE A 113 2.45 8.30 9.80
C PHE A 113 3.28 8.71 8.59
N LEU A 114 4.07 9.77 8.71
CA LEU A 114 4.89 10.29 7.61
C LEU A 114 5.99 9.32 7.18
N GLU A 115 6.61 8.63 8.14
CA GLU A 115 7.63 7.62 7.84
C GLU A 115 7.03 6.44 7.08
N LEU A 116 5.83 6.00 7.46
CA LEU A 116 5.13 4.93 6.76
C LEU A 116 4.69 5.34 5.36
N VAL A 117 4.17 6.56 5.19
CA VAL A 117 3.85 7.09 3.86
C VAL A 117 5.10 7.10 2.98
N ARG A 118 6.22 7.62 3.48
CA ARG A 118 7.50 7.60 2.76
C ARG A 118 7.96 6.18 2.47
N TYR A 119 7.95 5.31 3.48
CA TYR A 119 8.35 3.92 3.33
C TYR A 119 7.57 3.23 2.21
N ILE A 120 6.23 3.36 2.22
CA ILE A 120 5.35 2.72 1.23
C ILE A 120 5.59 3.31 -0.16
N HIS A 121 5.67 4.62 -0.28
CA HIS A 121 5.86 5.28 -1.57
C HIS A 121 7.25 5.03 -2.19
N LEU A 122 8.29 4.83 -1.38
CA LEU A 122 9.64 4.53 -1.86
C LEU A 122 9.87 3.04 -2.19
N ASN A 123 8.89 2.17 -1.95
CA ASN A 123 9.05 0.75 -2.24
C ASN A 123 9.37 0.42 -3.71
N PRO A 124 8.78 1.07 -4.73
CA PRO A 124 9.16 0.81 -6.12
C PRO A 124 10.63 1.15 -6.42
N LEU A 125 11.17 2.18 -5.78
CA LEU A 125 12.58 2.55 -5.90
C LEU A 125 13.47 1.48 -5.27
N ARG A 126 13.14 1.02 -4.05
CA ARG A 126 13.85 -0.06 -3.36
C ARG A 126 13.77 -1.39 -4.11
N ALA A 127 12.67 -1.64 -4.80
CA ALA A 127 12.46 -2.81 -5.65
C ALA A 127 13.09 -2.67 -7.04
N LYS A 128 13.79 -1.54 -7.32
CA LYS A 128 14.40 -1.22 -8.62
C LYS A 128 13.42 -1.19 -9.79
N LEU A 129 12.14 -0.89 -9.52
CA LEU A 129 11.10 -0.67 -10.52
C LEU A 129 11.08 0.79 -11.02
N ALA A 130 11.59 1.70 -10.23
CA ALA A 130 11.94 3.06 -10.58
C ALA A 130 13.42 3.28 -10.29
N GLN A 131 14.13 3.99 -11.17
CA GLN A 131 15.58 4.20 -11.04
C GLN A 131 15.90 5.42 -10.18
N ASP A 132 15.02 6.41 -10.19
CA ASP A 132 15.16 7.69 -9.50
C ASP A 132 13.80 8.24 -9.06
N MET A 133 13.79 9.42 -8.44
CA MET A 133 12.57 10.07 -7.96
C MET A 133 11.66 10.54 -9.10
N ASP A 134 12.22 10.85 -10.25
CA ASP A 134 11.47 11.28 -11.43
C ASP A 134 10.70 10.08 -12.03
N ALA A 135 11.37 8.94 -12.15
CA ALA A 135 10.76 7.68 -12.56
C ALA A 135 9.72 7.21 -11.52
N LEU A 136 9.98 7.38 -10.23
CA LEU A 136 9.01 7.09 -9.17
C LEU A 136 7.77 7.96 -9.28
N GLY A 137 7.92 9.26 -9.56
CA GLY A 137 6.82 10.19 -9.78
C GLY A 137 5.92 9.79 -10.96
N LYS A 138 6.46 9.09 -11.94
CA LYS A 138 5.75 8.57 -13.11
C LYS A 138 5.24 7.14 -12.94
N TYR A 139 5.64 6.43 -11.88
CA TYR A 139 5.26 5.04 -11.66
C TYR A 139 3.77 4.93 -11.28
N PRO A 140 2.91 4.38 -12.14
CA PRO A 140 1.46 4.49 -11.99
C PRO A 140 0.88 3.60 -10.87
N PHE A 141 1.66 2.66 -10.36
CA PHE A 141 1.24 1.67 -9.38
C PHE A 141 1.71 2.01 -7.96
N SER A 142 1.79 3.29 -7.65
CA SER A 142 2.09 3.82 -6.32
C SER A 142 1.30 5.11 -6.08
N GLY A 143 0.83 5.29 -4.84
CA GLY A 143 0.19 6.53 -4.40
C GLY A 143 1.08 7.76 -4.50
N HIS A 144 2.39 7.58 -4.69
CA HIS A 144 3.31 8.68 -4.93
C HIS A 144 2.98 9.44 -6.21
N SER A 145 2.70 8.76 -7.32
CA SER A 145 2.33 9.38 -8.60
C SER A 145 1.05 10.21 -8.49
N VAL A 146 0.13 9.79 -7.61
CA VAL A 146 -1.13 10.53 -7.35
C VAL A 146 -0.83 11.82 -6.59
N ILE A 147 0.01 11.78 -5.56
CA ILE A 147 0.43 12.97 -4.81
C ILE A 147 1.20 13.95 -5.70
N MET A 148 1.98 13.44 -6.64
CA MET A 148 2.71 14.27 -7.62
C MET A 148 1.83 14.80 -8.74
N GLY A 149 0.52 14.52 -8.74
CA GLY A 149 -0.43 14.96 -9.78
C GLY A 149 -0.22 14.32 -11.15
N LYS A 150 0.49 13.18 -11.21
CA LYS A 150 0.74 12.42 -12.46
C LYS A 150 -0.27 11.31 -12.70
N ALA A 151 -0.99 10.90 -11.65
CA ALA A 151 -2.10 9.96 -11.70
C ALA A 151 -3.28 10.51 -10.89
N HIS A 152 -4.48 9.99 -11.14
CA HIS A 152 -5.68 10.40 -10.40
C HIS A 152 -6.34 9.18 -9.77
N GLN A 153 -6.47 9.20 -8.43
CA GLN A 153 -7.15 8.18 -7.64
C GLN A 153 -8.00 8.90 -6.57
N PRO A 154 -9.29 9.14 -6.83
CA PRO A 154 -10.14 9.96 -5.93
C PRO A 154 -10.34 9.34 -4.55
N TRP A 155 -10.08 8.05 -4.38
CA TRP A 155 -10.18 7.32 -3.13
C TRP A 155 -8.92 7.43 -2.24
N GLN A 156 -7.83 8.00 -2.74
CA GLN A 156 -6.63 8.28 -1.93
C GLN A 156 -6.80 9.62 -1.22
N ASP A 157 -6.73 9.63 0.11
CA ASP A 157 -6.79 10.86 0.92
C ASP A 157 -5.44 11.61 0.86
N ILE A 158 -5.27 12.37 -0.22
CA ILE A 158 -4.08 13.19 -0.46
C ILE A 158 -4.02 14.36 0.52
N ASP A 159 -5.16 14.98 0.80
CA ASP A 159 -5.22 16.19 1.61
C ASP A 159 -4.71 15.95 3.03
N LYS A 160 -5.05 14.80 3.60
CA LYS A 160 -4.53 14.43 4.92
C LYS A 160 -3.04 14.20 4.89
N VAL A 161 -2.53 13.53 3.86
CA VAL A 161 -1.09 13.32 3.70
C VAL A 161 -0.37 14.66 3.53
N LEU A 162 -0.85 15.55 2.67
CA LEU A 162 -0.24 16.85 2.39
C LEU A 162 -0.23 17.77 3.63
N ARG A 163 -1.30 17.77 4.42
CA ARG A 163 -1.34 18.55 5.68
C ARG A 163 -0.22 18.22 6.64
N HIS A 164 0.20 16.97 6.72
CA HIS A 164 1.32 16.55 7.56
C HIS A 164 2.70 16.93 6.97
N PHE A 165 2.80 17.11 5.65
CA PHE A 165 4.05 17.56 4.99
C PHE A 165 4.15 19.08 4.82
N GLY A 166 3.09 19.81 5.13
CA GLY A 166 3.04 21.27 5.01
C GLY A 166 2.84 21.80 3.59
N THR A 167 3.46 21.21 2.56
CA THR A 167 3.27 21.55 1.14
C THR A 167 3.80 20.43 0.23
N GLN A 168 3.44 20.45 -1.08
CA GLN A 168 4.03 19.54 -2.09
C GLN A 168 5.57 19.62 -2.15
N ARG A 169 6.15 20.80 -1.94
CA ARG A 169 7.62 20.98 -1.85
C ARG A 169 8.23 20.26 -0.65
N GLY A 170 7.52 20.24 0.48
CA GLY A 170 7.93 19.48 1.68
C GLY A 170 7.94 17.98 1.46
N LEU A 171 7.04 17.46 0.63
CA LEU A 171 7.00 16.05 0.26
C LEU A 171 8.23 15.62 -0.54
N SER A 172 8.56 16.35 -1.60
CA SER A 172 9.74 16.05 -2.43
C SER A 172 11.04 16.18 -1.63
N ALA A 173 11.20 17.25 -0.84
CA ALA A 173 12.36 17.45 0.02
C ALA A 173 12.43 16.40 1.16
N GLY A 174 11.31 16.03 1.74
CA GLY A 174 11.24 15.00 2.78
C GLY A 174 11.54 13.60 2.27
N MET A 175 11.14 13.26 1.03
CA MET A 175 11.48 11.99 0.39
C MET A 175 12.96 11.93 -0.02
N LEU A 176 13.52 13.02 -0.52
CA LEU A 176 14.96 13.12 -0.87
C LEU A 176 15.89 12.92 0.33
N LYS A 177 15.50 13.37 1.53
CA LYS A 177 16.30 13.14 2.75
C LYS A 177 16.48 11.66 3.09
N CYS A 178 15.49 10.81 2.78
CA CYS A 178 15.60 9.37 3.01
C CYS A 178 16.47 8.64 1.96
N THR A 179 16.67 9.21 0.78
CA THR A 179 17.51 8.60 -0.26
C THR A 179 18.99 8.95 -0.09
N ASN A 180 19.31 10.11 0.49
CA ASN A 180 20.69 10.55 0.71
C ASN A 180 21.34 9.93 1.94
N ASN A 181 20.57 9.41 2.91
CA ASN A 181 21.07 8.65 4.04
C ASN A 181 21.11 7.15 3.73
N GLY A 182 21.85 6.78 2.70
CA GLY A 182 21.94 5.39 2.16
C GLY A 182 22.53 4.35 3.13
N ASN A 183 22.71 4.66 4.42
CA ASN A 183 23.23 3.75 5.45
C ASN A 183 22.45 3.75 6.76
N GLU A 184 21.42 4.55 6.92
CA GLU A 184 20.52 4.38 8.05
C GLU A 184 19.44 3.38 7.69
N LYS A 185 19.50 2.21 8.31
CA LYS A 185 18.47 1.22 8.35
C LYS A 185 17.15 1.92 8.71
N CYS A 186 16.28 2.13 7.74
CA CYS A 186 14.87 2.34 8.00
C CYS A 186 14.40 1.01 8.63
N THR A 187 14.68 0.85 9.90
CA THR A 187 14.23 -0.29 10.67
C THR A 187 12.72 -0.21 10.69
N THR A 188 12.07 -1.19 10.09
CA THR A 188 10.68 -1.49 10.41
C THR A 188 10.60 -1.48 11.94
N PRO A 189 9.72 -0.70 12.56
CA PRO A 189 9.48 -0.87 13.98
C PRO A 189 9.04 -2.31 14.18
N VAL A 190 9.91 -3.09 14.83
CA VAL A 190 9.58 -4.43 15.31
C VAL A 190 8.72 -4.21 16.54
N VAL A 191 7.44 -4.49 16.41
CA VAL A 191 6.55 -4.78 17.52
C VAL A 191 5.99 -6.17 17.31
#